data_ebfddae16d845d433aa3e35d429dd66a
#
_entry.id   ebfddae16d845d433aa3e35d429dd66a
#
_cell.length_a   1.000
_cell.length_b   1.000
_cell.length_c   1.000
_cell.angle_alpha   90.00
_cell.angle_beta   90.00
_cell.angle_gamma   90.00
#
_symmetry.space_group_name_H-M   'P 1'
#
loop_
_entity.id
_entity.type
_entity.pdbx_description
1 polymer ?
#
loop_
_entity_poly.entity_id
_entity_poly.type
_entity_poly.pdbx_seq_one_letter_code
_entity_poly.pdbx_strand_id
1 'polypeptide(L)'
;QRVINFIEKTTVHTKSVWAKEPFILEPWQRGQAEKDGDLWRVSGIVAPIFGAVKWSPMWNRWVRQFSEVWIEMARKQGKSELMAALGLYLLIADGEWSAEIIGAASDKRQASAVFNVCRDMIRLSPVLSKLERRGDLLIVDSRKKIVYKPTMSTYEVVSADSMANLGANPYAILFDEVLAQPSRDLWDYLAQGFGTRPNQLLIGITTPGPDRESFAYQEHLHSINVAR
;
A
#
# COMPACT_ATOMS: atom_id res chain seq x y z
N GLN A 1 3.66 -2.88 15.63
CA GLN A 1 5.14 -3.08 15.68
C GLN A 1 5.66 -4.01 14.57
N ARG A 2 4.89 -5.07 14.16
CA ARG A 2 5.33 -6.04 13.14
C ARG A 2 5.66 -5.39 11.79
N VAL A 3 4.80 -4.51 11.28
CA VAL A 3 4.98 -3.80 10.01
C VAL A 3 6.18 -2.85 10.08
N ILE A 4 6.32 -2.09 11.16
CA ILE A 4 7.45 -1.18 11.38
C ILE A 4 8.76 -1.96 11.36
N ASN A 5 8.83 -3.05 12.13
CA ASN A 5 10.01 -3.91 12.16
C ASN A 5 10.34 -4.53 10.79
N PHE A 6 9.33 -4.92 10.01
CA PHE A 6 9.55 -5.41 8.65
C PHE A 6 10.18 -4.31 7.79
N ILE A 7 9.57 -3.14 7.75
CA ILE A 7 10.07 -2.04 6.93
C ILE A 7 11.52 -1.69 7.30
N GLU A 8 11.78 -1.38 8.57
CA GLU A 8 13.07 -0.87 9.01
C GLU A 8 14.21 -1.91 8.98
N LYS A 9 13.89 -3.20 9.07
CA LYS A 9 14.90 -4.29 9.09
C LYS A 9 15.07 -4.98 7.74
N THR A 10 14.14 -4.81 6.81
CA THR A 10 14.18 -5.58 5.56
C THR A 10 14.15 -4.72 4.31
N THR A 11 13.65 -3.50 4.36
CA THR A 11 13.63 -2.61 3.19
C THR A 11 14.76 -1.57 3.26
N VAL A 12 15.11 -1.04 2.11
CA VAL A 12 16.21 -0.07 1.96
C VAL A 12 15.78 1.06 1.03
N HIS A 13 16.42 2.20 1.17
CA HIS A 13 16.31 3.28 0.18
C HIS A 13 16.84 2.83 -1.18
N THR A 14 16.23 3.33 -2.25
CA THR A 14 16.53 2.90 -3.62
C THR A 14 17.28 3.93 -4.44
N LYS A 15 17.36 5.18 -3.96
CA LYS A 15 17.84 6.31 -4.77
C LYS A 15 18.90 7.15 -4.06
N SER A 16 19.69 7.83 -4.89
CA SER A 16 20.67 8.83 -4.47
C SER A 16 21.73 8.26 -3.50
N VAL A 17 22.30 9.10 -2.69
CA VAL A 17 23.31 8.76 -1.67
C VAL A 17 22.78 7.82 -0.58
N TRP A 18 21.47 7.73 -0.44
CA TRP A 18 20.80 6.86 0.53
C TRP A 18 20.58 5.43 0.01
N ALA A 19 20.86 5.15 -1.26
CA ALA A 19 20.65 3.82 -1.83
C ALA A 19 21.38 2.74 -1.01
N LYS A 20 20.67 1.66 -0.66
CA LYS A 20 21.08 0.54 0.22
C LYS A 20 21.05 0.83 1.72
N GLU A 21 20.90 2.10 2.15
CA GLU A 21 20.70 2.38 3.57
C GLU A 21 19.33 1.84 4.03
N PRO A 22 19.18 1.37 5.26
CA PRO A 22 17.91 0.93 5.80
C PRO A 22 16.83 2.01 5.68
N PHE A 23 15.63 1.62 5.25
CA PHE A 23 14.51 2.55 5.20
C PHE A 23 13.91 2.71 6.61
N ILE A 24 14.45 3.66 7.36
CA ILE A 24 13.96 4.00 8.69
C ILE A 24 12.79 4.96 8.56
N LEU A 25 11.65 4.59 9.16
CA LEU A 25 10.46 5.42 9.15
C LEU A 25 10.65 6.66 10.02
N GLU A 26 10.39 7.83 9.46
CA GLU A 26 10.30 9.08 10.21
C GLU A 26 9.18 8.99 11.28
N PRO A 27 9.26 9.71 12.40
CA PRO A 27 8.24 9.65 13.46
C PRO A 27 6.82 9.84 12.96
N TRP A 28 6.60 10.76 12.02
CA TRP A 28 5.28 11.02 11.42
C TRP A 28 4.82 9.93 10.44
N GLN A 29 5.75 9.20 9.79
CA GLN A 29 5.44 8.01 8.97
C GLN A 29 5.11 6.81 9.86
N ARG A 30 5.89 6.61 10.91
CA ARG A 30 5.69 5.53 11.89
C ARG A 30 4.35 5.68 12.58
N GLY A 31 4.11 6.86 13.15
CA GLY A 31 2.89 7.19 13.87
C GLY A 31 2.67 6.39 15.15
N GLN A 32 1.49 6.58 15.72
CA GLN A 32 1.03 5.92 16.95
C GLN A 32 -0.44 5.51 16.82
N ALA A 33 -0.81 4.44 17.49
CA ALA A 33 -2.19 4.02 17.66
C ALA A 33 -2.37 3.51 19.08
N GLU A 34 -3.15 4.22 19.88
CA GLU A 34 -3.43 3.91 21.27
C GLU A 34 -4.93 3.76 21.47
N LYS A 35 -5.35 2.75 22.24
CA LYS A 35 -6.74 2.53 22.54
C LYS A 35 -7.13 3.33 23.78
N ASP A 36 -8.20 4.11 23.70
CA ASP A 36 -8.76 4.90 24.79
C ASP A 36 -10.25 4.55 24.93
N GLY A 37 -10.59 3.65 25.85
CA GLY A 37 -11.92 3.06 25.94
C GLY A 37 -12.29 2.30 24.66
N ASP A 38 -13.37 2.71 23.99
CA ASP A 38 -13.81 2.16 22.71
C ASP A 38 -13.25 2.90 21.48
N LEU A 39 -12.53 3.99 21.71
CA LEU A 39 -11.96 4.84 20.66
C LEU A 39 -10.47 4.56 20.45
N TRP A 40 -10.00 4.89 19.25
CA TRP A 40 -8.59 4.88 18.92
C TRP A 40 -8.07 6.32 18.78
N ARG A 41 -7.04 6.64 19.56
CA ARG A 41 -6.22 7.84 19.33
C ARG A 41 -5.12 7.48 18.37
N VAL A 42 -5.15 8.07 17.18
CA VAL A 42 -4.21 7.75 16.10
C VAL A 42 -3.47 8.99 15.63
N SER A 43 -2.21 8.80 15.25
CA SER A 43 -1.40 9.83 14.61
C SER A 43 -0.44 9.19 13.61
N GLY A 44 -0.01 9.93 12.59
CA GLY A 44 0.89 9.43 11.56
C GLY A 44 0.24 8.41 10.64
N ILE A 45 1.01 7.46 10.11
CA ILE A 45 0.56 6.62 8.98
C ILE A 45 0.55 5.14 9.35
N VAL A 46 1.72 4.54 9.61
CA VAL A 46 1.87 3.07 9.64
C VAL A 46 1.20 2.43 10.85
N ALA A 47 1.38 3.00 12.04
CA ALA A 47 0.80 2.46 13.26
C ALA A 47 -0.73 2.49 13.26
N PRO A 48 -1.41 3.57 12.84
CA PRO A 48 -2.87 3.57 12.69
C PRO A 48 -3.40 2.49 11.75
N ILE A 49 -2.79 2.36 10.56
CA ILE A 49 -3.27 1.43 9.53
C ILE A 49 -3.22 -0.02 10.01
N PHE A 50 -2.15 -0.40 10.70
CA PHE A 50 -1.88 -1.80 11.04
C PHE A 50 -2.06 -2.12 12.53
N GLY A 51 -2.14 -1.12 13.40
CA GLY A 51 -2.22 -1.27 14.85
C GLY A 51 -3.63 -1.10 15.43
N ALA A 52 -4.47 -0.27 14.82
CA ALA A 52 -5.86 -0.13 15.22
C ALA A 52 -6.68 -1.33 14.71
N VAL A 53 -7.33 -2.05 15.64
CA VAL A 53 -8.09 -3.26 15.31
C VAL A 53 -9.47 -3.26 16.00
N LYS A 54 -10.44 -3.93 15.39
CA LYS A 54 -11.77 -4.19 15.92
C LYS A 54 -12.11 -5.67 15.83
N TRP A 55 -12.99 -6.14 16.73
CA TRP A 55 -13.56 -7.46 16.59
C TRP A 55 -14.60 -7.49 15.47
N SER A 56 -14.50 -8.45 14.59
CA SER A 56 -15.47 -8.67 13.52
C SER A 56 -16.28 -9.94 13.80
N PRO A 57 -17.58 -9.85 14.10
CA PRO A 57 -18.45 -11.03 14.23
C PRO A 57 -18.54 -11.84 12.94
N MET A 58 -18.52 -11.18 11.79
CA MET A 58 -18.59 -11.81 10.46
C MET A 58 -17.41 -12.76 10.24
N TRP A 59 -16.20 -12.36 10.64
CA TRP A 59 -14.99 -13.15 10.46
C TRP A 59 -14.56 -13.94 11.72
N ASN A 60 -15.28 -13.73 12.84
CA ASN A 60 -14.97 -14.30 14.15
C ASN A 60 -13.49 -14.10 14.54
N ARG A 61 -12.97 -12.90 14.31
CA ARG A 61 -11.57 -12.54 14.57
C ARG A 61 -11.35 -11.03 14.65
N TRP A 62 -10.20 -10.64 15.18
CA TRP A 62 -9.73 -9.26 15.12
C TRP A 62 -9.32 -8.90 13.69
N VAL A 63 -9.84 -7.79 13.18
CA VAL A 63 -9.53 -7.23 11.86
C VAL A 63 -9.08 -5.78 12.00
N ARG A 64 -8.46 -5.24 10.95
CA ARG A 64 -8.10 -3.82 10.91
C ARG A 64 -9.32 -2.94 11.14
N GLN A 65 -9.13 -1.85 11.88
CA GLN A 65 -10.17 -0.83 12.09
C GLN A 65 -10.49 -0.12 10.78
N PHE A 66 -9.45 0.18 10.01
CA PHE A 66 -9.52 0.93 8.76
C PHE A 66 -9.30 0.01 7.57
N SER A 67 -10.22 0.03 6.61
CA SER A 67 -10.12 -0.67 5.32
C SER A 67 -9.78 0.28 4.18
N GLU A 68 -9.95 1.57 4.41
CA GLU A 68 -9.63 2.63 3.46
C GLU A 68 -8.77 3.70 4.16
N VAL A 69 -7.74 4.16 3.48
CA VAL A 69 -6.74 5.08 4.00
C VAL A 69 -6.43 6.14 2.96
N TRP A 70 -6.54 7.40 3.35
CA TRP A 70 -6.18 8.55 2.54
C TRP A 70 -4.94 9.24 3.10
N ILE A 71 -3.91 9.39 2.27
CA ILE A 71 -2.63 9.99 2.68
C ILE A 71 -2.29 11.16 1.76
N GLU A 72 -2.17 12.35 2.34
CA GLU A 72 -1.67 13.53 1.64
C GLU A 72 -0.26 13.86 2.11
N MET A 73 0.67 13.90 1.17
CA MET A 73 2.07 14.21 1.46
C MET A 73 2.63 15.16 0.40
N ALA A 74 3.46 16.09 0.83
CA ALA A 74 4.18 16.97 -0.09
C ALA A 74 5.07 16.20 -1.06
N ARG A 75 5.43 16.81 -2.18
CA ARG A 75 6.41 16.26 -3.12
C ARG A 75 7.75 16.03 -2.43
N LYS A 76 8.49 15.00 -2.86
CA LYS A 76 9.83 14.63 -2.36
C LYS A 76 9.88 14.16 -0.91
N GLN A 77 8.75 13.78 -0.33
CA GLN A 77 8.64 13.25 1.04
C GLN A 77 8.64 11.70 1.09
N GLY A 78 9.11 11.02 0.05
CA GLY A 78 9.27 9.56 0.05
C GLY A 78 7.99 8.76 -0.20
N LYS A 79 6.91 9.36 -0.78
CA LYS A 79 5.63 8.66 -1.07
C LYS A 79 5.82 7.28 -1.69
N SER A 80 6.52 7.22 -2.82
CA SER A 80 6.67 5.97 -3.57
C SER A 80 7.51 4.93 -2.83
N GLU A 81 8.50 5.34 -2.02
CA GLU A 81 9.28 4.41 -1.17
C GLU A 81 8.40 3.88 -0.02
N LEU A 82 7.61 4.72 0.62
CA LEU A 82 6.67 4.28 1.65
C LEU A 82 5.64 3.30 1.07
N MET A 83 5.03 3.63 -0.07
CA MET A 83 4.05 2.75 -0.74
C MET A 83 4.68 1.41 -1.15
N ALA A 84 5.91 1.42 -1.66
CA ALA A 84 6.63 0.21 -2.01
C ALA A 84 6.92 -0.66 -0.78
N ALA A 85 7.37 -0.06 0.32
CA ALA A 85 7.64 -0.78 1.57
C ALA A 85 6.36 -1.39 2.15
N LEU A 86 5.23 -0.67 2.12
CA LEU A 86 3.91 -1.18 2.54
C LEU A 86 3.45 -2.33 1.62
N GLY A 87 3.60 -2.17 0.30
CA GLY A 87 3.28 -3.21 -0.67
C GLY A 87 4.08 -4.49 -0.46
N LEU A 88 5.38 -4.38 -0.20
CA LEU A 88 6.23 -5.54 0.12
C LEU A 88 5.86 -6.18 1.46
N TYR A 89 5.49 -5.40 2.47
CA TYR A 89 4.98 -5.95 3.72
C TYR A 89 3.70 -6.76 3.51
N LEU A 90 2.71 -6.21 2.81
CA LEU A 90 1.44 -6.86 2.50
C LEU A 90 1.64 -8.14 1.68
N LEU A 91 2.61 -8.14 0.76
CA LEU A 91 2.94 -9.28 -0.08
C LEU A 91 3.62 -10.42 0.67
N ILE A 92 4.54 -10.09 1.59
CA ILE A 92 5.50 -11.08 2.14
C ILE A 92 5.19 -11.44 3.60
N ALA A 93 4.77 -10.46 4.42
CA ALA A 93 4.81 -10.58 5.88
C ALA A 93 3.49 -10.36 6.61
N ASP A 94 2.45 -9.92 5.93
CA ASP A 94 1.14 -9.66 6.56
C ASP A 94 0.39 -10.95 6.90
N GLY A 95 0.68 -12.05 6.18
CA GLY A 95 0.22 -13.40 6.52
C GLY A 95 -1.07 -13.82 5.81
N GLU A 96 -1.52 -13.09 4.81
CA GLU A 96 -2.64 -13.49 3.96
C GLU A 96 -2.16 -14.46 2.88
N TRP A 97 -2.94 -15.54 2.66
CA TRP A 97 -2.69 -16.51 1.60
C TRP A 97 -3.29 -16.04 0.28
N SER A 98 -2.57 -16.27 -0.82
CA SER A 98 -3.00 -15.86 -2.17
C SER A 98 -3.42 -14.38 -2.19
N ALA A 99 -2.66 -13.53 -1.49
CA ALA A 99 -2.94 -12.11 -1.46
C ALA A 99 -2.69 -11.48 -2.83
N GLU A 100 -3.68 -10.78 -3.36
CA GLU A 100 -3.56 -9.98 -4.57
C GLU A 100 -3.36 -8.52 -4.18
N ILE A 101 -2.13 -8.01 -4.33
CA ILE A 101 -1.80 -6.62 -4.10
C ILE A 101 -1.77 -5.91 -5.46
N ILE A 102 -2.62 -4.91 -5.61
CA ILE A 102 -2.77 -4.13 -6.84
C ILE A 102 -2.11 -2.77 -6.66
N GLY A 103 -1.11 -2.47 -7.48
CA GLY A 103 -0.58 -1.12 -7.65
C GLY A 103 -1.36 -0.40 -8.74
N ALA A 104 -2.10 0.66 -8.39
CA ALA A 104 -2.95 1.40 -9.31
C ALA A 104 -2.48 2.84 -9.50
N ALA A 105 -2.59 3.38 -10.69
CA ALA A 105 -2.41 4.80 -11.01
C ALA A 105 -3.14 5.16 -12.30
N SER A 106 -3.18 6.46 -12.66
CA SER A 106 -3.88 6.96 -13.85
C SER A 106 -3.40 6.33 -15.14
N ASP A 107 -2.10 6.11 -15.26
CA ASP A 107 -1.49 5.48 -16.43
C ASP A 107 -0.47 4.40 -16.00
N LYS A 108 -0.18 3.48 -16.93
CA LYS A 108 0.72 2.35 -16.70
C LYS A 108 2.15 2.78 -16.33
N ARG A 109 2.61 3.94 -16.79
CA ARG A 109 3.95 4.45 -16.47
C ARG A 109 4.01 4.93 -15.02
N GLN A 110 2.99 5.65 -14.54
CA GLN A 110 2.88 6.09 -13.16
C GLN A 110 2.72 4.89 -12.21
N ALA A 111 1.82 3.96 -12.53
CA ALA A 111 1.63 2.73 -11.74
C ALA A 111 2.94 1.90 -11.66
N SER A 112 3.77 1.93 -12.72
CA SER A 112 5.07 1.27 -12.72
C SER A 112 6.11 1.94 -11.80
N ALA A 113 5.89 3.18 -11.36
CA ALA A 113 6.86 3.87 -10.50
C ALA A 113 7.02 3.15 -9.15
N VAL A 114 5.92 2.81 -8.48
CA VAL A 114 5.96 2.05 -7.21
C VAL A 114 6.51 0.65 -7.43
N PHE A 115 6.10 -0.04 -8.50
CA PHE A 115 6.67 -1.35 -8.85
C PHE A 115 8.19 -1.30 -9.01
N ASN A 116 8.72 -0.31 -9.72
CA ASN A 116 10.16 -0.17 -9.90
C ASN A 116 10.87 0.02 -8.55
N VAL A 117 10.29 0.80 -7.64
CA VAL A 117 10.83 0.96 -6.28
C VAL A 117 10.76 -0.37 -5.51
N CYS A 118 9.64 -1.13 -5.58
CA CYS A 118 9.56 -2.46 -4.97
C CYS A 118 10.66 -3.39 -5.48
N ARG A 119 10.84 -3.47 -6.81
CA ARG A 119 11.88 -4.27 -7.46
C ARG A 119 13.27 -3.88 -6.97
N ASP A 120 13.55 -2.58 -6.96
CA ASP A 120 14.86 -2.07 -6.56
C ASP A 120 15.11 -2.30 -5.06
N MET A 121 14.11 -2.12 -4.20
CA MET A 121 14.17 -2.49 -2.78
C MET A 121 14.50 -3.98 -2.59
N ILE A 122 13.86 -4.87 -3.35
CA ILE A 122 14.14 -6.32 -3.28
C ILE A 122 15.60 -6.59 -3.65
N ARG A 123 16.09 -6.03 -4.74
CA ARG A 123 17.44 -6.29 -5.26
C ARG A 123 18.55 -5.66 -4.41
N LEU A 124 18.29 -4.49 -3.84
CA LEU A 124 19.26 -3.78 -3.01
C LEU A 124 19.27 -4.25 -1.54
N SER A 125 18.17 -4.79 -1.05
CA SER A 125 18.07 -5.27 0.33
C SER A 125 18.87 -6.55 0.55
N PRO A 126 19.75 -6.62 1.58
CA PRO A 126 20.47 -7.85 1.92
C PRO A 126 19.53 -9.00 2.33
N VAL A 127 18.34 -8.70 2.82
CA VAL A 127 17.34 -9.68 3.26
C VAL A 127 16.48 -10.15 2.10
N LEU A 128 15.85 -9.20 1.38
CA LEU A 128 14.89 -9.53 0.31
C LEU A 128 15.58 -10.14 -0.92
N SER A 129 16.81 -9.72 -1.24
CA SER A 129 17.59 -10.32 -2.35
C SER A 129 17.91 -11.80 -2.12
N LYS A 130 17.97 -12.27 -0.85
CA LYS A 130 18.12 -13.70 -0.56
C LYS A 130 16.86 -14.47 -0.95
N LEU A 131 15.66 -13.91 -0.75
CA LEU A 131 14.41 -14.54 -1.18
C LEU A 131 14.32 -14.63 -2.70
N GLU A 132 14.77 -13.60 -3.43
CA GLU A 132 14.83 -13.63 -4.90
C GLU A 132 15.82 -14.72 -5.39
N ARG A 133 17.03 -14.77 -4.83
CA ARG A 133 18.04 -15.79 -5.19
C ARG A 133 17.59 -17.23 -4.87
N ARG A 134 16.81 -17.44 -3.82
CA ARG A 134 16.23 -18.74 -3.46
C ARG A 134 15.06 -19.12 -4.35
N GLY A 135 14.54 -18.17 -5.14
CA GLY A 135 13.37 -18.37 -5.97
C GLY A 135 12.04 -18.30 -5.22
N ASP A 136 12.04 -17.83 -3.96
CA ASP A 136 10.82 -17.57 -3.17
C ASP A 136 10.11 -16.31 -3.68
N LEU A 137 10.88 -15.29 -4.11
CA LEU A 137 10.39 -14.10 -4.82
C LEU A 137 10.76 -14.17 -6.31
N LEU A 138 9.78 -13.91 -7.16
CA LEU A 138 9.98 -13.79 -8.61
C LEU A 138 9.56 -12.41 -9.07
N ILE A 139 10.42 -11.72 -9.83
CA ILE A 139 10.13 -10.44 -10.45
C ILE A 139 9.98 -10.64 -11.94
N VAL A 140 8.80 -10.30 -12.47
CA VAL A 140 8.47 -10.37 -13.90
C VAL A 140 8.38 -8.95 -14.45
N ASP A 141 9.52 -8.38 -14.82
CA ASP A 141 9.64 -6.97 -15.25
C ASP A 141 8.72 -6.61 -16.42
N SER A 142 8.55 -7.52 -17.39
CA SER A 142 7.70 -7.32 -18.58
C SER A 142 6.21 -7.15 -18.24
N ARG A 143 5.75 -7.80 -17.15
CA ARG A 143 4.37 -7.75 -16.67
C ARG A 143 4.17 -6.81 -15.49
N LYS A 144 5.25 -6.20 -14.98
CA LYS A 144 5.22 -5.41 -13.74
C LYS A 144 4.59 -6.17 -12.58
N LYS A 145 5.02 -7.42 -12.42
CA LYS A 145 4.47 -8.36 -11.43
C LYS A 145 5.58 -8.91 -10.53
N ILE A 146 5.28 -9.03 -9.23
CA ILE A 146 6.10 -9.71 -8.25
C ILE A 146 5.28 -10.86 -7.67
N VAL A 147 5.87 -12.05 -7.58
CA VAL A 147 5.23 -13.24 -7.02
C VAL A 147 5.99 -13.70 -5.79
N TYR A 148 5.29 -13.86 -4.68
CA TYR A 148 5.82 -14.47 -3.47
C TYR A 148 5.25 -15.88 -3.33
N LYS A 149 6.05 -16.88 -3.69
CA LYS A 149 5.62 -18.28 -3.79
C LYS A 149 5.18 -18.91 -2.47
N PRO A 150 5.83 -18.65 -1.31
CA PRO A 150 5.46 -19.31 -0.06
C PRO A 150 3.98 -19.15 0.33
N THR A 151 3.36 -18.03 -0.02
CA THR A 151 1.92 -17.79 0.21
C THR A 151 1.11 -17.69 -1.09
N MET A 152 1.74 -17.93 -2.26
CA MET A 152 1.12 -17.75 -3.58
C MET A 152 0.59 -16.33 -3.82
N SER A 153 1.19 -15.35 -3.16
CA SER A 153 0.74 -13.95 -3.23
C SER A 153 1.38 -13.20 -4.39
N THR A 154 0.70 -12.19 -4.90
CA THR A 154 1.16 -11.41 -6.05
C THR A 154 1.01 -9.91 -5.81
N TYR A 155 1.95 -9.14 -6.33
CA TYR A 155 1.83 -7.70 -6.56
C TYR A 155 1.81 -7.48 -8.07
N GLU A 156 0.83 -6.75 -8.57
CA GLU A 156 0.68 -6.47 -10.01
C GLU A 156 0.25 -5.03 -10.24
N VAL A 157 0.77 -4.44 -11.34
CA VAL A 157 0.42 -3.08 -11.74
C VAL A 157 -0.77 -3.08 -12.67
N VAL A 158 -1.75 -2.24 -12.34
CA VAL A 158 -2.98 -2.05 -13.10
C VAL A 158 -3.17 -0.57 -13.44
N SER A 159 -3.63 -0.30 -14.64
CA SER A 159 -4.08 1.01 -15.09
C SER A 159 -5.54 0.96 -15.55
N ALA A 160 -6.15 2.13 -15.73
CA ALA A 160 -7.52 2.24 -16.20
C ALA A 160 -7.79 1.42 -17.48
N ASP A 161 -6.83 1.39 -18.42
CA ASP A 161 -6.94 0.64 -19.69
C ASP A 161 -6.94 -0.88 -19.50
N SER A 162 -6.47 -1.38 -18.37
CA SER A 162 -6.36 -2.82 -18.08
C SER A 162 -7.45 -3.36 -17.16
N MET A 163 -8.39 -2.51 -16.72
CA MET A 163 -9.48 -2.88 -15.79
C MET A 163 -10.31 -4.07 -16.25
N ALA A 164 -10.67 -4.11 -17.53
CA ALA A 164 -11.57 -5.14 -18.08
C ALA A 164 -11.06 -6.58 -17.94
N ASN A 165 -9.77 -6.77 -17.66
CA ASN A 165 -9.14 -8.09 -17.55
C ASN A 165 -8.91 -8.53 -16.08
N LEU A 166 -9.37 -7.75 -15.12
CA LEU A 166 -9.22 -8.06 -13.71
C LEU A 166 -10.44 -8.83 -13.18
N GLY A 167 -10.31 -10.13 -13.05
CA GLY A 167 -11.18 -10.90 -12.15
C GLY A 167 -10.71 -10.72 -10.70
N ALA A 168 -10.65 -9.48 -10.24
CA ALA A 168 -9.89 -9.15 -9.03
C ALA A 168 -10.65 -9.49 -7.75
N ASN A 169 -9.97 -10.25 -6.88
CA ASN A 169 -10.30 -10.37 -5.47
C ASN A 169 -9.16 -9.73 -4.66
N PRO A 170 -9.00 -8.39 -4.71
CA PRO A 170 -7.85 -7.71 -4.17
C PRO A 170 -7.81 -7.84 -2.65
N TYR A 171 -6.62 -8.18 -2.14
CA TYR A 171 -6.32 -8.07 -0.72
C TYR A 171 -5.91 -6.65 -0.35
N ALA A 172 -5.11 -6.01 -1.19
CA ALA A 172 -4.76 -4.62 -1.02
C ALA A 172 -4.67 -3.88 -2.36
N ILE A 173 -5.05 -2.61 -2.33
CA ILE A 173 -4.94 -1.68 -3.44
C ILE A 173 -4.07 -0.52 -3.00
N LEU A 174 -3.00 -0.28 -3.73
CA LEU A 174 -2.06 0.82 -3.51
C LEU A 174 -2.19 1.82 -4.65
N PHE A 175 -2.92 2.89 -4.39
CA PHE A 175 -3.23 3.91 -5.38
C PHE A 175 -2.23 5.07 -5.26
N ASP A 176 -1.28 5.17 -6.18
CA ASP A 176 -0.28 6.24 -6.21
C ASP A 176 -0.75 7.41 -7.07
N GLU A 177 -0.45 8.62 -6.61
CA GLU A 177 -0.74 9.90 -7.26
C GLU A 177 -2.22 10.05 -7.67
N VAL A 178 -3.14 9.91 -6.70
CA VAL A 178 -4.60 9.99 -6.91
C VAL A 178 -5.00 11.31 -7.57
N LEU A 179 -4.27 12.42 -7.33
CA LEU A 179 -4.51 13.71 -7.99
C LEU A 179 -4.50 13.62 -9.52
N ALA A 180 -3.73 12.70 -10.08
CA ALA A 180 -3.62 12.52 -11.53
C ALA A 180 -4.77 11.69 -12.13
N GLN A 181 -5.69 11.18 -11.32
CA GLN A 181 -6.84 10.41 -11.81
C GLN A 181 -7.85 11.33 -12.49
N PRO A 182 -8.28 11.01 -13.71
CA PRO A 182 -9.29 11.81 -14.40
C PRO A 182 -10.71 11.63 -13.81
N SER A 183 -10.97 10.48 -13.17
CA SER A 183 -12.27 10.15 -12.57
C SER A 183 -12.12 9.16 -11.41
N ARG A 184 -13.25 8.88 -10.72
CA ARG A 184 -13.36 7.83 -9.68
C ARG A 184 -13.39 6.41 -10.23
N ASP A 185 -13.61 6.20 -11.52
CA ASP A 185 -14.02 4.91 -12.08
C ASP A 185 -13.08 3.77 -11.70
N LEU A 186 -11.76 3.99 -11.78
CA LEU A 186 -10.77 2.97 -11.40
C LEU A 186 -10.80 2.68 -9.90
N TRP A 187 -10.95 3.72 -9.07
CA TRP A 187 -11.06 3.58 -7.63
C TRP A 187 -12.28 2.76 -7.23
N ASP A 188 -13.46 3.15 -7.72
CA ASP A 188 -14.72 2.48 -7.40
C ASP A 188 -14.74 1.04 -7.93
N TYR A 189 -14.23 0.80 -9.15
CA TYR A 189 -14.10 -0.54 -9.70
C TYR A 189 -13.25 -1.46 -8.83
N LEU A 190 -12.09 -1.01 -8.41
CA LEU A 190 -11.20 -1.80 -7.57
C LEU A 190 -11.77 -2.01 -6.16
N ALA A 191 -12.44 -1.00 -5.59
CA ALA A 191 -13.07 -1.09 -4.29
C ALA A 191 -14.26 -2.06 -4.26
N GLN A 192 -14.96 -2.29 -5.39
CA GLN A 192 -16.03 -3.28 -5.49
C GLN A 192 -15.56 -4.72 -5.20
N GLY A 193 -14.28 -5.02 -5.39
CA GLY A 193 -13.68 -6.31 -5.03
C GLY A 193 -13.53 -6.55 -3.52
N PHE A 194 -13.88 -5.58 -2.68
CA PHE A 194 -13.76 -5.70 -1.22
C PHE A 194 -14.98 -6.40 -0.60
N GLY A 195 -14.80 -6.91 0.63
CA GLY A 195 -15.84 -7.62 1.40
C GLY A 195 -15.71 -9.15 1.37
N THR A 196 -14.80 -9.69 0.58
CA THR A 196 -14.60 -11.14 0.42
C THR A 196 -13.48 -11.70 1.30
N ARG A 197 -12.66 -10.85 1.91
CA ARG A 197 -11.53 -11.22 2.79
C ARG A 197 -11.50 -10.32 4.02
N PRO A 198 -11.06 -10.82 5.19
CA PRO A 198 -10.73 -9.96 6.32
C PRO A 198 -9.48 -9.14 6.00
N ASN A 199 -9.35 -7.96 6.61
CA ASN A 199 -8.17 -7.11 6.51
C ASN A 199 -7.85 -6.58 5.09
N GLN A 200 -8.83 -6.52 4.19
CA GLN A 200 -8.64 -5.83 2.92
C GLN A 200 -8.29 -4.35 3.15
N LEU A 201 -7.45 -3.78 2.30
CA LEU A 201 -6.91 -2.45 2.53
C LEU A 201 -6.74 -1.67 1.22
N LEU A 202 -7.40 -0.53 1.12
CA LEU A 202 -7.20 0.44 0.04
C LEU A 202 -6.40 1.62 0.60
N ILE A 203 -5.26 1.92 0.01
CA ILE A 203 -4.43 3.08 0.38
C ILE A 203 -4.32 4.00 -0.82
N GLY A 204 -4.91 5.17 -0.73
CA GLY A 204 -4.69 6.28 -1.65
C GLY A 204 -3.63 7.22 -1.13
N ILE A 205 -2.62 7.52 -1.96
CA ILE A 205 -1.60 8.50 -1.62
C ILE A 205 -1.50 9.56 -2.73
N THR A 206 -1.42 10.81 -2.34
CA THR A 206 -1.35 11.91 -3.29
C THR A 206 -0.57 13.11 -2.76
N THR A 207 -0.26 14.02 -3.66
CA THR A 207 0.14 15.39 -3.33
C THR A 207 -1.09 16.28 -3.39
N PRO A 208 -1.35 17.14 -2.40
CA PRO A 208 -2.45 18.11 -2.48
C PRO A 208 -2.35 18.96 -3.74
N GLY A 209 -3.47 19.17 -4.42
CA GLY A 209 -3.57 19.97 -5.64
C GLY A 209 -4.52 21.15 -5.48
N PRO A 210 -4.45 22.15 -6.39
CA PRO A 210 -5.31 23.33 -6.35
C PRO A 210 -6.72 23.10 -6.89
N ASP A 211 -6.93 22.02 -7.65
CA ASP A 211 -8.19 21.72 -8.32
C ASP A 211 -9.23 21.16 -7.33
N ARG A 212 -10.24 21.97 -7.01
CA ARG A 212 -11.32 21.63 -6.09
C ARG A 212 -12.43 20.78 -6.71
N GLU A 213 -12.43 20.61 -8.03
CA GLU A 213 -13.37 19.73 -8.73
C GLU A 213 -12.80 18.33 -8.95
N SER A 214 -11.50 18.13 -8.67
CA SER A 214 -10.83 16.85 -8.83
C SER A 214 -11.39 15.77 -7.91
N PHE A 215 -11.30 14.50 -8.36
CA PHE A 215 -11.58 13.34 -7.53
C PHE A 215 -10.77 13.36 -6.22
N ALA A 216 -9.49 13.70 -6.28
CA ALA A 216 -8.64 13.79 -5.11
C ALA A 216 -9.14 14.79 -4.06
N TYR A 217 -9.69 15.93 -4.48
CA TYR A 217 -10.28 16.90 -3.55
C TYR A 217 -11.58 16.38 -2.93
N GLN A 218 -12.39 15.66 -3.67
CA GLN A 218 -13.60 15.02 -3.14
C GLN A 218 -13.25 14.01 -2.04
N GLU A 219 -12.21 13.18 -2.26
CA GLU A 219 -11.73 12.22 -1.24
C GLU A 219 -11.10 12.94 -0.03
N HIS A 220 -10.40 14.03 -0.24
CA HIS A 220 -9.92 14.89 0.85
C HIS A 220 -11.08 15.36 1.74
N LEU A 221 -12.14 15.90 1.16
CA LEU A 221 -13.33 16.34 1.92
C LEU A 221 -14.02 15.16 2.61
N HIS A 222 -14.15 14.02 1.93
CA HIS A 222 -14.72 12.81 2.52
C HIS A 222 -13.92 12.36 3.74
N SER A 223 -12.61 12.28 3.63
CA SER A 223 -11.72 11.86 4.74
C SER A 223 -11.81 12.78 5.96
N ILE A 224 -11.93 14.10 5.76
CA ILE A 224 -12.13 15.07 6.85
C ILE A 224 -13.50 14.84 7.53
N ASN A 225 -14.54 14.56 6.76
CA ASN A 225 -15.89 14.35 7.32
C ASN A 225 -16.00 13.04 8.10
N VAL A 226 -15.27 11.99 7.69
CA VAL A 226 -15.23 10.72 8.42
C VAL A 226 -14.41 10.82 9.72
N ALA A 227 -13.41 11.72 9.76
CA ALA A 227 -12.56 11.93 10.93
C ALA A 227 -13.21 12.81 12.02
N ARG A 228 -14.36 13.42 11.76
CA ARG A 228 -15.17 14.21 12.72
C ARG A 228 -16.22 13.36 13.42
#